data_357f7a1f91741621f5409e2a52afc4ed
#
_entry.id   357f7a1f91741621f5409e2a52afc4ed
#
_cell.length_a   1.000
_cell.length_b   1.000
_cell.length_c   1.000
_cell.angle_alpha   90.00
_cell.angle_beta   90.00
_cell.angle_gamma   90.00
#
_symmetry.space_group_name_H-M   'P 1'
#
loop_
_entity.id
_entity.type
_entity.pdbx_description
1 polymer ?
#
loop_
_entity_poly.entity_id
_entity_poly.type
_entity_poly.pdbx_seq_one_letter_code
_entity_poly.pdbx_strand_id
1 'polypeptide(L)'
;MFNDLKGSKMNVLDRSKRRQAWRSSAACADPEISPDRRVFFPPNETQPGACEPAKSVCAQCPVAGDCLWLALVERAADGVFGGLASPERRHLLERTPGLAIALRVIYVADQLPEWITHQDMATMCIGAGSKQLRPVWAIRHPPSGDRVRGGRWIKDELMAWALNLVVGWTQGDDCPPPLADRVRHELARFPQTVVCA
;
A
#
# COMPACT_ATOMS: atom_id res chain seq x y z
N MET A 1 -28.86 22.51 24.82
CA MET A 1 -28.94 21.06 24.58
C MET A 1 -27.93 20.75 23.45
N PHE A 2 -26.72 20.39 23.82
CA PHE A 2 -25.68 19.96 22.87
C PHE A 2 -25.71 18.44 22.83
N ASN A 3 -26.13 17.89 21.68
CA ASN A 3 -26.14 16.46 21.45
C ASN A 3 -24.72 15.96 21.25
N ASP A 4 -24.30 15.06 22.10
CA ASP A 4 -23.11 14.22 22.05
C ASP A 4 -23.08 13.39 20.74
N LEU A 5 -22.37 13.85 19.74
CA LEU A 5 -21.89 12.99 18.68
C LEU A 5 -20.64 12.24 19.17
N LYS A 6 -20.84 11.27 20.04
CA LYS A 6 -19.85 10.23 20.30
C LYS A 6 -19.65 9.41 19.04
N GLY A 7 -18.72 9.86 18.21
CA GLY A 7 -18.19 9.04 17.11
C GLY A 7 -17.67 7.73 17.69
N SER A 8 -18.38 6.64 17.47
CA SER A 8 -17.98 5.29 17.88
C SER A 8 -16.57 5.01 17.36
N LYS A 9 -15.59 4.97 18.27
CA LYS A 9 -14.20 4.58 17.95
C LYS A 9 -14.23 3.12 17.51
N MET A 10 -14.31 2.91 16.21
CA MET A 10 -14.29 1.59 15.59
C MET A 10 -12.98 0.89 15.98
N ASN A 11 -13.09 -0.31 16.54
CA ASN A 11 -11.95 -1.10 17.01
C ASN A 11 -10.98 -1.38 15.85
N VAL A 12 -9.68 -1.34 16.11
CA VAL A 12 -8.60 -1.61 15.13
C VAL A 12 -8.79 -2.96 14.42
N LEU A 13 -9.28 -3.98 15.16
CA LEU A 13 -9.57 -5.30 14.60
C LEU A 13 -10.73 -5.30 13.60
N ASP A 14 -11.75 -4.49 13.82
CA ASP A 14 -12.90 -4.38 12.91
C ASP A 14 -12.50 -3.67 11.61
N ARG A 15 -11.64 -2.65 11.70
CA ARG A 15 -11.06 -1.98 10.52
C ARG A 15 -10.20 -2.93 9.68
N SER A 16 -9.36 -3.74 10.33
CA SER A 16 -8.53 -4.73 9.63
C SER A 16 -9.38 -5.77 8.89
N LYS A 17 -10.45 -6.27 9.51
CA LYS A 17 -11.39 -7.20 8.88
C LYS A 17 -12.08 -6.60 7.67
N ARG A 18 -12.57 -5.35 7.76
CA ARG A 18 -13.20 -4.65 6.63
C ARG A 18 -12.24 -4.43 5.46
N ARG A 19 -10.98 -4.08 5.75
CA ARG A 19 -9.94 -3.89 4.73
C ARG A 19 -9.58 -5.18 4.00
N GLN A 20 -9.91 -6.34 4.54
CA GLN A 20 -9.61 -7.65 3.97
C GLN A 20 -10.88 -8.42 3.55
N ALA A 21 -12.06 -7.79 3.61
CA ALA A 21 -13.32 -8.43 3.23
C ALA A 21 -13.34 -8.92 1.77
N TRP A 22 -12.57 -8.27 0.88
CA TRP A 22 -12.41 -8.68 -0.51
C TRP A 22 -11.82 -10.09 -0.69
N ARG A 23 -11.13 -10.64 0.33
CA ARG A 23 -10.50 -11.97 0.23
C ARG A 23 -11.47 -13.09 -0.06
N SER A 24 -12.72 -12.97 0.37
CA SER A 24 -13.77 -13.96 0.07
C SER A 24 -14.17 -13.98 -1.41
N SER A 25 -13.90 -12.91 -2.14
CA SER A 25 -14.16 -12.79 -3.58
C SER A 25 -12.93 -13.11 -4.44
N ALA A 26 -11.84 -13.53 -3.83
CA ALA A 26 -10.63 -13.87 -4.56
C ALA A 26 -10.79 -15.20 -5.31
N ALA A 27 -10.44 -15.24 -6.60
CA ALA A 27 -10.51 -16.45 -7.42
C ALA A 27 -9.71 -17.62 -6.81
N CYS A 28 -8.60 -17.34 -6.15
CA CYS A 28 -7.81 -18.36 -5.43
C CYS A 28 -8.48 -18.89 -4.16
N ALA A 29 -9.56 -18.29 -3.68
CA ALA A 29 -10.35 -18.80 -2.58
C ALA A 29 -11.38 -19.86 -3.03
N ASP A 30 -11.71 -19.87 -4.31
CA ASP A 30 -12.64 -20.84 -4.91
C ASP A 30 -11.89 -22.14 -5.27
N PRO A 31 -12.25 -23.28 -4.67
CA PRO A 31 -11.61 -24.57 -4.95
C PRO A 31 -11.89 -25.10 -6.36
N GLU A 32 -12.95 -24.65 -7.05
CA GLU A 32 -13.23 -25.02 -8.43
C GLU A 32 -12.27 -24.31 -9.41
N ILE A 33 -11.92 -23.06 -9.11
CA ILE A 33 -11.00 -22.26 -9.92
C ILE A 33 -9.54 -22.58 -9.57
N SER A 34 -9.25 -22.79 -8.30
CA SER A 34 -7.88 -23.05 -7.79
C SER A 34 -7.87 -24.22 -6.79
N PRO A 35 -7.88 -25.45 -7.28
CA PRO A 35 -7.89 -26.66 -6.43
C PRO A 35 -6.59 -26.82 -5.62
N ASP A 36 -5.46 -26.35 -6.14
CA ASP A 36 -4.16 -26.40 -5.44
C ASP A 36 -3.60 -25.00 -5.15
N ARG A 37 -3.72 -24.57 -3.90
CA ARG A 37 -3.23 -23.27 -3.45
C ARG A 37 -1.70 -23.16 -3.42
N ARG A 38 -0.96 -24.28 -3.49
CA ARG A 38 0.51 -24.28 -3.49
C ARG A 38 1.09 -23.65 -4.75
N VAL A 39 0.33 -23.60 -5.84
CA VAL A 39 0.74 -22.91 -7.09
C VAL A 39 1.09 -21.43 -6.87
N PHE A 40 0.53 -20.79 -5.82
CA PHE A 40 0.83 -19.39 -5.48
C PHE A 40 2.17 -19.22 -4.75
N PHE A 41 2.78 -20.30 -4.29
CA PHE A 41 4.05 -20.31 -3.56
C PHE A 41 4.99 -21.35 -4.17
N PRO A 42 5.40 -21.20 -5.43
CA PRO A 42 6.31 -22.14 -6.06
C PRO A 42 7.68 -22.10 -5.33
N PRO A 43 8.37 -23.24 -5.23
CA PRO A 43 9.65 -23.32 -4.52
C PRO A 43 10.74 -22.41 -5.10
N ASN A 44 10.63 -22.09 -6.39
CA ASN A 44 11.54 -21.19 -7.08
C ASN A 44 10.75 -20.28 -8.02
N GLU A 45 10.44 -19.07 -7.57
CA GLU A 45 9.69 -18.07 -8.34
C GLU A 45 10.49 -17.49 -9.53
N THR A 46 11.81 -17.66 -9.55
CA THR A 46 12.65 -17.17 -10.66
C THR A 46 12.77 -18.18 -11.80
N GLN A 47 12.32 -19.41 -11.60
CA GLN A 47 12.30 -20.42 -12.67
C GLN A 47 11.25 -20.04 -13.73
N PRO A 48 11.63 -20.04 -15.02
CA PRO A 48 10.70 -19.77 -16.11
C PRO A 48 9.43 -20.65 -16.03
N GLY A 49 8.26 -20.02 -16.10
CA GLY A 49 6.96 -20.71 -16.07
C GLY A 49 6.47 -21.15 -14.68
N ALA A 50 7.30 -21.11 -13.63
CA ALA A 50 6.88 -21.57 -12.30
C ALA A 50 5.70 -20.80 -11.72
N CYS A 51 5.56 -19.53 -12.05
CA CYS A 51 4.48 -18.66 -11.56
C CYS A 51 3.26 -18.60 -12.50
N GLU A 52 3.33 -19.14 -13.70
CA GLU A 52 2.28 -19.02 -14.72
C GLU A 52 0.92 -19.61 -14.30
N PRO A 53 0.86 -20.78 -13.62
CA PRO A 53 -0.41 -21.29 -13.11
C PRO A 53 -1.10 -20.32 -12.16
N ALA A 54 -0.37 -19.72 -11.23
CA ALA A 54 -0.91 -18.74 -10.30
C ALA A 54 -1.33 -17.45 -11.01
N LYS A 55 -0.53 -16.95 -11.95
CA LYS A 55 -0.83 -15.76 -12.75
C LYS A 55 -2.09 -15.93 -13.58
N SER A 56 -2.32 -17.11 -14.15
CA SER A 56 -3.53 -17.43 -14.90
C SER A 56 -4.79 -17.32 -14.04
N VAL A 57 -4.74 -17.77 -12.79
CA VAL A 57 -5.84 -17.58 -11.83
C VAL A 57 -6.01 -16.11 -11.48
N CYS A 58 -4.91 -15.39 -11.25
CA CYS A 58 -4.94 -13.96 -10.92
C CYS A 58 -5.51 -13.10 -12.07
N ALA A 59 -5.31 -13.51 -13.33
CA ALA A 59 -5.81 -12.79 -14.50
C ALA A 59 -7.35 -12.72 -14.55
N GLN A 60 -8.04 -13.69 -13.91
CA GLN A 60 -9.50 -13.75 -13.83
C GLN A 60 -10.03 -13.21 -12.49
N CYS A 61 -9.15 -12.83 -11.58
CA CYS A 61 -9.52 -12.49 -10.21
C CYS A 61 -10.11 -11.08 -10.12
N PRO A 62 -11.37 -10.91 -9.69
CA PRO A 62 -12.01 -9.60 -9.60
C PRO A 62 -11.37 -8.68 -8.57
N VAL A 63 -10.56 -9.25 -7.65
CA VAL A 63 -9.89 -8.52 -6.57
C VAL A 63 -8.36 -8.56 -6.68
N ALA A 64 -7.85 -8.76 -7.89
CA ALA A 64 -6.40 -8.80 -8.14
C ALA A 64 -5.71 -7.51 -7.71
N GLY A 65 -6.34 -6.35 -7.93
CA GLY A 65 -5.83 -5.05 -7.51
C GLY A 65 -5.72 -4.90 -5.99
N ASP A 66 -6.75 -5.33 -5.24
CA ASP A 66 -6.72 -5.31 -3.76
C ASP A 66 -5.64 -6.24 -3.21
N CYS A 67 -5.50 -7.41 -3.82
CA CYS A 67 -4.49 -8.40 -3.47
C CYS A 67 -3.07 -7.86 -3.69
N LEU A 68 -2.81 -7.27 -4.86
CA LEU A 68 -1.51 -6.68 -5.19
C LEU A 68 -1.20 -5.46 -4.31
N TRP A 69 -2.19 -4.58 -4.09
CA TRP A 69 -2.05 -3.45 -3.19
C TRP A 69 -1.57 -3.90 -1.80
N LEU A 70 -2.25 -4.88 -1.22
CA LEU A 70 -1.89 -5.38 0.10
C LEU A 70 -0.48 -6.01 0.12
N ALA A 71 -0.15 -6.79 -0.91
CA ALA A 71 1.17 -7.42 -1.02
C ALA A 71 2.32 -6.40 -1.10
N LEU A 72 2.10 -5.28 -1.80
CA LEU A 72 3.07 -4.18 -1.88
C LEU A 72 3.18 -3.42 -0.55
N VAL A 73 2.04 -3.12 0.09
CA VAL A 73 1.98 -2.45 1.39
C VAL A 73 2.67 -3.26 2.48
N GLU A 74 2.42 -4.58 2.51
CA GLU A 74 3.00 -5.50 3.49
C GLU A 74 4.40 -5.99 3.08
N ARG A 75 4.84 -5.68 1.85
CA ARG A 75 6.12 -6.13 1.29
C ARG A 75 6.26 -7.65 1.36
N ALA A 76 5.20 -8.34 0.94
CA ALA A 76 5.17 -9.80 0.95
C ALA A 76 6.43 -10.36 0.27
N ALA A 77 7.20 -11.17 1.02
CA ALA A 77 8.52 -11.64 0.60
C ALA A 77 8.45 -12.67 -0.52
N ASP A 78 7.43 -13.53 -0.47
CA ASP A 78 7.27 -14.68 -1.35
C ASP A 78 5.86 -14.71 -1.95
N GLY A 79 5.65 -15.58 -2.94
CA GLY A 79 4.36 -15.90 -3.53
C GLY A 79 3.88 -14.94 -4.61
N VAL A 80 2.89 -15.42 -5.38
CA VAL A 80 2.22 -14.66 -6.44
C VAL A 80 0.98 -13.98 -5.88
N PHE A 81 0.94 -12.66 -5.95
CA PHE A 81 -0.19 -11.84 -5.48
C PHE A 81 -0.65 -10.89 -6.57
N GLY A 82 -1.95 -10.93 -6.91
CA GLY A 82 -2.53 -10.06 -7.92
C GLY A 82 -1.82 -10.12 -9.28
N GLY A 83 -1.29 -11.29 -9.64
CA GLY A 83 -0.60 -11.54 -10.90
C GLY A 83 0.91 -11.27 -10.90
N LEU A 84 1.49 -10.76 -9.79
CA LEU A 84 2.93 -10.52 -9.69
C LEU A 84 3.62 -11.45 -8.70
N ALA A 85 4.71 -12.08 -9.12
CA ALA A 85 5.64 -12.82 -8.28
C ALA A 85 6.49 -11.88 -7.41
N SER A 86 7.16 -12.39 -6.39
CA SER A 86 7.95 -11.54 -5.47
C SER A 86 9.10 -10.79 -6.15
N PRO A 87 9.84 -11.35 -7.12
CA PRO A 87 10.85 -10.60 -7.86
C PRO A 87 10.25 -9.43 -8.66
N GLU A 88 9.09 -9.63 -9.28
CA GLU A 88 8.41 -8.58 -10.05
C GLU A 88 7.93 -7.45 -9.14
N ARG A 89 7.32 -7.77 -7.98
CA ARG A 89 6.93 -6.77 -6.98
C ARG A 89 8.12 -5.98 -6.45
N ARG A 90 9.24 -6.67 -6.19
CA ARG A 90 10.48 -6.02 -5.75
C ARG A 90 11.00 -5.05 -6.80
N HIS A 91 11.09 -5.48 -8.03
CA HIS A 91 11.53 -4.65 -9.15
C HIS A 91 10.66 -3.39 -9.30
N LEU A 92 9.35 -3.55 -9.20
CA LEU A 92 8.39 -2.43 -9.25
C LEU A 92 8.63 -1.40 -8.13
N LEU A 93 8.90 -1.86 -6.90
CA LEU A 93 9.19 -0.97 -5.78
C LEU A 93 10.57 -0.31 -5.87
N GLU A 94 11.55 -0.96 -6.50
CA GLU A 94 12.91 -0.45 -6.69
C GLU A 94 12.96 0.67 -7.74
N ARG A 95 12.14 0.58 -8.79
CA ARG A 95 12.09 1.60 -9.86
C ARG A 95 11.51 2.93 -9.40
N THR A 96 10.67 2.93 -8.37
CA THR A 96 10.06 4.16 -7.85
C THR A 96 10.47 4.35 -6.38
N PRO A 97 11.55 5.11 -6.11
CA PRO A 97 12.00 5.36 -4.75
C PRO A 97 10.90 5.97 -3.87
N GLY A 98 10.65 5.35 -2.72
CA GLY A 98 9.63 5.82 -1.78
C GLY A 98 8.23 5.24 -2.00
N LEU A 99 7.95 4.57 -3.10
CA LEU A 99 6.63 4.02 -3.41
C LEU A 99 6.09 3.12 -2.29
N ALA A 100 6.92 2.19 -1.79
CA ALA A 100 6.51 1.30 -0.70
C ALA A 100 6.09 2.06 0.56
N ILE A 101 6.76 3.17 0.88
CA ILE A 101 6.43 4.03 2.01
C ILE A 101 5.14 4.78 1.74
N ALA A 102 5.01 5.36 0.54
CA ALA A 102 3.83 6.12 0.16
C ALA A 102 2.56 5.26 0.21
N LEU A 103 2.61 4.06 -0.37
CA LEU A 103 1.51 3.08 -0.32
C LEU A 103 1.14 2.74 1.14
N ARG A 104 2.15 2.54 2.00
CA ARG A 104 1.92 2.24 3.41
C ARG A 104 1.34 3.42 4.17
N VAL A 105 1.83 4.63 3.96
CA VAL A 105 1.29 5.87 4.57
C VAL A 105 -0.20 6.01 4.23
N ILE A 106 -0.58 5.86 2.97
CA ILE A 106 -1.97 5.93 2.54
C ILE A 106 -2.80 4.81 3.20
N TYR A 107 -2.25 3.61 3.27
CA TYR A 107 -2.94 2.46 3.87
C TYR A 107 -3.25 2.66 5.35
N VAL A 108 -2.34 3.28 6.11
CA VAL A 108 -2.51 3.51 7.56
C VAL A 108 -2.98 4.93 7.90
N ALA A 109 -3.39 5.73 6.93
CA ALA A 109 -3.72 7.15 7.07
C ALA A 109 -4.65 7.47 8.27
N ASP A 110 -5.68 6.63 8.49
CA ASP A 110 -6.63 6.79 9.60
C ASP A 110 -6.02 6.54 10.99
N GLN A 111 -4.83 5.95 11.04
CA GLN A 111 -4.13 5.58 12.27
C GLN A 111 -2.95 6.53 12.56
N LEU A 112 -2.57 7.37 11.60
CA LEU A 112 -1.46 8.29 11.76
C LEU A 112 -1.82 9.39 12.74
N PRO A 113 -0.95 9.66 13.74
CA PRO A 113 -1.09 10.83 14.61
C PRO A 113 -0.82 12.11 13.79
N GLU A 114 -1.24 13.26 14.32
CA GLU A 114 -0.99 14.57 13.69
C GLU A 114 0.52 14.85 13.49
N TRP A 115 1.32 14.42 14.47
CA TRP A 115 2.77 14.53 14.47
C TRP A 115 3.40 13.14 14.45
N ILE A 116 4.16 12.84 13.43
CA ILE A 116 4.72 11.53 13.17
C ILE A 116 6.22 11.55 13.47
N THR A 117 6.65 10.75 14.42
CA THR A 117 8.07 10.60 14.77
C THR A 117 8.77 9.59 13.86
N HIS A 118 10.10 9.53 13.90
CA HIS A 118 10.87 8.47 13.25
C HIS A 118 10.47 7.08 13.74
N GLN A 119 10.14 6.96 15.02
CA GLN A 119 9.69 5.70 15.60
C GLN A 119 8.32 5.30 15.07
N ASP A 120 7.39 6.25 14.94
CA ASP A 120 6.09 6.00 14.33
C ASP A 120 6.25 5.55 12.87
N MET A 121 7.11 6.24 12.10
CA MET A 121 7.41 5.85 10.72
C MET A 121 8.02 4.45 10.64
N ALA A 122 8.98 4.12 11.50
CA ALA A 122 9.59 2.79 11.53
C ALA A 122 8.57 1.70 11.87
N THR A 123 7.70 1.97 12.84
CA THR A 123 6.73 0.99 13.35
C THR A 123 5.52 0.84 12.42
N MET A 124 4.95 1.96 11.97
CA MET A 124 3.67 1.97 11.25
C MET A 124 3.83 1.84 9.74
N CYS A 125 4.90 2.42 9.19
CA CYS A 125 5.03 2.55 7.74
C CYS A 125 6.03 1.58 7.11
N ILE A 126 7.02 1.06 7.84
CA ILE A 126 8.13 0.39 7.16
C ILE A 126 8.50 -0.96 7.77
N GLY A 127 8.40 -1.12 9.08
CA GLY A 127 8.99 -2.30 9.75
C GLY A 127 10.50 -2.45 9.49
N ALA A 128 11.21 -1.37 9.06
CA ALA A 128 12.55 -1.44 8.52
C ALA A 128 13.40 -0.21 8.84
N GLY A 129 14.71 -0.42 8.83
CA GLY A 129 15.70 0.54 9.27
C GLY A 129 15.80 1.85 8.47
N SER A 130 16.53 2.80 9.00
CA SER A 130 16.67 4.20 8.57
C SER A 130 17.04 4.43 7.08
N LYS A 131 17.67 3.47 6.40
CA LYS A 131 18.04 3.59 4.98
C LYS A 131 16.84 3.71 4.05
N GLN A 132 15.71 3.10 4.41
CA GLN A 132 14.48 3.11 3.62
C GLN A 132 13.69 4.41 3.79
N LEU A 133 14.01 5.21 4.82
CA LEU A 133 13.40 6.53 5.06
C LEU A 133 14.03 7.65 4.23
N ARG A 134 15.10 7.40 3.48
CA ARG A 134 15.77 8.44 2.68
C ARG A 134 14.82 9.24 1.77
N PRO A 135 13.89 8.62 1.03
CA PRO A 135 12.95 9.36 0.20
C PRO A 135 12.05 10.31 1.00
N VAL A 136 11.73 9.94 2.25
CA VAL A 136 10.86 10.73 3.14
C VAL A 136 11.63 11.87 3.81
N TRP A 137 12.96 11.78 3.88
CA TRP A 137 13.77 12.84 4.46
C TRP A 137 13.77 14.14 3.64
N ALA A 138 13.46 14.06 2.35
CA ALA A 138 13.26 15.23 1.51
C ALA A 138 12.06 16.10 1.92
N ILE A 139 11.07 15.50 2.62
CA ILE A 139 9.88 16.19 3.14
C ILE A 139 10.19 17.02 4.40
N ARG A 140 11.41 16.92 4.94
CA ARG A 140 11.82 17.51 6.23
C ARG A 140 11.81 19.05 6.31
N HIS A 141 11.53 19.71 5.22
CA HIS A 141 11.49 21.17 5.21
C HIS A 141 10.06 21.64 4.95
N PRO A 142 9.26 21.87 6.00
CA PRO A 142 8.04 22.64 5.82
C PRO A 142 8.44 24.00 5.22
N PRO A 143 7.69 24.54 4.26
CA PRO A 143 7.95 25.84 3.65
C PRO A 143 7.88 27.01 4.67
N SER A 144 7.31 26.79 5.83
CA SER A 144 7.21 27.74 6.94
C SER A 144 8.29 27.46 7.98
N GLY A 145 9.42 28.09 7.90
CA GLY A 145 10.51 28.37 8.84
C GLY A 145 10.57 27.79 10.26
N ASP A 146 9.56 27.12 10.74
CA ASP A 146 9.52 26.44 12.02
C ASP A 146 10.29 25.11 11.95
N ARG A 147 11.57 25.21 12.26
CA ARG A 147 12.41 24.03 12.50
C ARG A 147 11.88 23.28 13.72
N VAL A 148 10.95 22.36 13.50
CA VAL A 148 10.53 21.44 14.55
C VAL A 148 11.74 20.58 14.94
N ARG A 149 12.37 20.95 16.06
CA ARG A 149 13.47 20.17 16.64
C ARG A 149 12.97 18.75 16.89
N GLY A 150 13.58 17.78 16.24
CA GLY A 150 13.33 16.38 16.57
C GLY A 150 12.87 15.47 15.44
N GLY A 151 12.89 15.90 14.17
CA GLY A 151 12.64 15.00 13.03
C GLY A 151 11.22 14.41 13.05
N ARG A 152 10.22 15.24 13.15
CA ARG A 152 8.80 14.90 13.04
C ARG A 152 8.27 15.30 11.69
N TRP A 153 7.29 14.58 11.21
CA TRP A 153 6.51 14.94 10.03
C TRP A 153 5.11 15.36 10.46
N ILE A 154 4.57 16.35 9.77
CA ILE A 154 3.15 16.68 9.88
C ILE A 154 2.37 15.70 9.03
N LYS A 155 1.29 15.15 9.56
CA LYS A 155 0.46 14.14 8.89
C LYS A 155 0.05 14.59 7.50
N ASP A 156 -0.47 15.82 7.37
CA ASP A 156 -1.00 16.32 6.11
C ASP A 156 0.10 16.49 5.05
N GLU A 157 1.31 16.91 5.42
CA GLU A 157 2.44 17.01 4.50
C GLU A 157 2.91 15.62 4.05
N LEU A 158 2.97 14.67 4.97
CA LEU A 158 3.33 13.29 4.64
C LEU A 158 2.28 12.64 3.73
N MET A 159 1.00 12.90 4.01
CA MET A 159 -0.10 12.42 3.16
C MET A 159 -0.06 13.05 1.78
N ALA A 160 0.13 14.37 1.66
CA ALA A 160 0.24 15.06 0.38
C ALA A 160 1.40 14.51 -0.45
N TRP A 161 2.56 14.31 0.16
CA TRP A 161 3.68 13.66 -0.51
C TRP A 161 3.34 12.25 -1.00
N ALA A 162 2.76 11.42 -0.14
CA ALA A 162 2.44 10.04 -0.48
C ALA A 162 1.42 9.96 -1.63
N LEU A 163 0.38 10.80 -1.57
CA LEU A 163 -0.65 10.87 -2.61
C LEU A 163 -0.07 11.34 -3.95
N ASN A 164 0.74 12.41 -3.96
CA ASN A 164 1.36 12.92 -5.18
C ASN A 164 2.29 11.88 -5.82
N LEU A 165 3.11 11.19 -5.02
CA LEU A 165 3.99 10.14 -5.53
C LEU A 165 3.19 9.00 -6.16
N VAL A 166 2.13 8.54 -5.50
CA VAL A 166 1.32 7.42 -5.98
C VAL A 166 0.49 7.82 -7.19
N VAL A 167 -0.07 9.03 -7.24
CA VAL A 167 -0.76 9.57 -8.42
C VAL A 167 0.18 9.62 -9.63
N GLY A 168 1.36 10.22 -9.48
CA GLY A 168 2.34 10.30 -10.55
C GLY A 168 2.75 8.91 -11.06
N TRP A 169 2.94 7.97 -10.13
CA TRP A 169 3.27 6.60 -10.51
C TRP A 169 2.14 5.90 -11.28
N THR A 170 0.87 6.10 -10.92
CA THR A 170 -0.28 5.47 -11.62
C THR A 170 -0.53 6.03 -13.01
N GLN A 171 0.04 7.17 -13.32
CA GLN A 171 -0.02 7.77 -14.66
C GLN A 171 1.11 7.27 -15.58
N GLY A 172 2.11 6.59 -15.03
CA GLY A 172 3.19 5.98 -15.78
C GLY A 172 2.88 4.57 -16.27
N ASP A 173 3.67 4.09 -17.22
CA ASP A 173 3.52 2.76 -17.83
C ASP A 173 3.88 1.60 -16.87
N ASP A 174 4.51 1.90 -15.76
CA ASP A 174 4.98 0.90 -14.80
C ASP A 174 3.90 0.40 -13.83
N CYS A 175 2.74 1.07 -13.77
CA CYS A 175 1.67 0.68 -12.87
C CYS A 175 0.80 -0.42 -13.49
N PRO A 176 0.71 -1.62 -12.88
CA PRO A 176 -0.18 -2.66 -13.37
C PRO A 176 -1.64 -2.19 -13.40
N PRO A 177 -2.40 -2.43 -14.49
CA PRO A 177 -3.77 -1.94 -14.63
C PRO A 177 -4.70 -2.26 -13.46
N PRO A 178 -4.75 -3.50 -12.92
CA PRO A 178 -5.60 -3.81 -11.77
C PRO A 178 -5.28 -2.97 -10.54
N LEU A 179 -4.00 -2.61 -10.37
CA LEU A 179 -3.55 -1.79 -9.26
C LEU A 179 -3.89 -0.31 -9.46
N ALA A 180 -3.83 0.18 -10.69
CA ALA A 180 -4.21 1.56 -11.01
C ALA A 180 -5.67 1.86 -10.63
N ASP A 181 -6.59 0.92 -10.90
CA ASP A 181 -8.00 1.03 -10.49
C ASP A 181 -8.14 1.04 -8.97
N ARG A 182 -7.44 0.15 -8.30
CA ARG A 182 -7.46 0.08 -6.82
C ARG A 182 -6.91 1.35 -6.18
N VAL A 183 -5.82 1.89 -6.73
CA VAL A 183 -5.24 3.16 -6.26
C VAL A 183 -6.23 4.30 -6.45
N ARG A 184 -6.86 4.42 -7.62
CA ARG A 184 -7.88 5.46 -7.87
C ARG A 184 -9.02 5.40 -6.85
N HIS A 185 -9.48 4.22 -6.51
CA HIS A 185 -10.50 4.03 -5.48
C HIS A 185 -10.01 4.51 -4.09
N GLU A 186 -8.76 4.22 -3.74
CA GLU A 186 -8.18 4.66 -2.46
C GLU A 186 -8.00 6.17 -2.41
N LEU A 187 -7.53 6.77 -3.51
CA LEU A 187 -7.33 8.22 -3.62
C LEU A 187 -8.65 9.01 -3.51
N ALA A 188 -9.77 8.45 -3.95
CA ALA A 188 -11.08 9.07 -3.80
C ALA A 188 -11.50 9.30 -2.33
N ARG A 189 -10.84 8.66 -1.37
CA ARG A 189 -11.04 8.91 0.07
C ARG A 189 -10.43 10.23 0.55
N PHE A 190 -9.56 10.86 -0.28
CA PHE A 190 -8.81 12.07 0.06
C PHE A 190 -9.04 13.20 -0.96
N PRO A 191 -10.29 13.65 -1.20
CA PRO A 191 -10.63 14.54 -2.31
C PRO A 191 -10.00 15.93 -2.22
N GLN A 192 -9.58 16.37 -1.03
CA GLN A 192 -9.03 17.71 -0.81
C GLN A 192 -7.50 17.80 -0.90
N THR A 193 -6.80 16.67 -0.94
CA THR A 193 -5.32 16.62 -0.89
C THR A 193 -4.69 16.50 -2.29
N VAL A 194 -5.48 16.29 -3.33
CA VAL A 194 -5.02 16.02 -4.72
C VAL A 194 -4.97 17.29 -5.57
N VAL A 195 -4.85 18.46 -5.00
CA VAL A 195 -4.77 19.70 -5.79
C VAL A 195 -3.52 20.47 -5.43
N CYS A 196 -2.45 20.24 -6.16
CA CYS A 196 -1.49 21.22 -6.65
C CYS A 196 -0.35 20.46 -7.35
N ALA A 197 -0.54 20.16 -8.62
CA ALA A 197 0.54 19.97 -9.57
C ALA A 197 0.59 21.19 -10.49
#